data_63587a4cd61da956fac3d24575729842
#
_entry.id   63587a4cd61da956fac3d24575729842
#
_cell.length_a   1.000
_cell.length_b   1.000
_cell.length_c   1.000
_cell.angle_alpha   90.00
_cell.angle_beta   90.00
_cell.angle_gamma   90.00
#
_symmetry.space_group_name_H-M   'P 1'
#
loop_
_entity.id
_entity.type
_entity.pdbx_description
1 polymer ?
#
loop_
_entity_poly.entity_id
_entity_poly.type
_entity_poly.pdbx_seq_one_letter_code
_entity_poly.pdbx_strand_id
1 'polypeptide(L)'
;MYVILVYDISGEQGGEKVLNKVFKICKKYLTHIQNSVFEGELSEVQILKLNKELNEWIRKDLDSVILFKSRNNRWMKKEMWGKNDDATDNFI
;
A
#
# COMPACT_ATOMS: atom_id res chain seq x y z
N MET A 1 9.64 -11.52 -3.41
CA MET A 1 8.34 -11.28 -4.07
C MET A 1 8.17 -9.83 -4.43
N TYR A 2 7.86 -9.54 -5.67
CA TYR A 2 7.45 -8.21 -6.05
C TYR A 2 5.98 -8.03 -5.72
N VAL A 3 5.65 -6.93 -5.04
CA VAL A 3 4.27 -6.70 -4.61
C VAL A 3 3.80 -5.31 -4.98
N ILE A 4 2.50 -5.22 -5.22
CA ILE A 4 1.80 -3.94 -5.31
C ILE A 4 0.67 -4.01 -4.30
N LEU A 5 0.60 -2.99 -3.45
CA LEU A 5 -0.43 -2.90 -2.42
C LEU A 5 -1.32 -1.69 -2.71
N VAL A 6 -2.62 -1.92 -2.65
CA VAL A 6 -3.61 -0.86 -2.85
C VAL A 6 -4.59 -0.93 -1.69
N TYR A 7 -4.90 0.22 -1.10
CA TYR A 7 -5.88 0.25 -0.02
C TYR A 7 -6.96 1.30 -0.27
N ASP A 8 -8.09 1.09 0.38
CA ASP A 8 -9.21 2.03 0.38
C ASP A 8 -9.70 2.11 1.81
N ILE A 9 -9.45 3.23 2.45
CA ILE A 9 -9.78 3.43 3.86
C ILE A 9 -10.98 4.35 3.97
N SER A 10 -12.03 3.87 4.62
CA SER A 10 -13.25 4.66 4.83
C SER A 10 -12.96 5.84 5.75
N GLY A 11 -13.57 7.00 5.45
CA GLY A 11 -13.49 8.17 6.31
C GLY A 11 -14.30 8.04 7.58
N GLU A 12 -15.12 7.01 7.71
CA GLU A 12 -15.99 6.83 8.86
C GLU A 12 -15.22 6.34 10.08
N GLN A 13 -15.76 6.63 11.26
CA GLN A 13 -15.28 6.09 12.54
C GLN A 13 -13.75 6.26 12.73
N GLY A 14 -13.28 7.47 12.60
CA GLY A 14 -11.86 7.74 12.81
C GLY A 14 -10.97 7.35 11.66
N GLY A 15 -11.53 7.26 10.46
CA GLY A 15 -10.80 6.84 9.27
C GLY A 15 -9.57 7.66 8.96
N GLU A 16 -9.57 8.95 9.31
CA GLU A 16 -8.40 9.78 9.06
C GLU A 16 -7.18 9.29 9.83
N LYS A 17 -7.36 8.89 11.08
CA LYS A 17 -6.27 8.33 11.88
C LYS A 17 -5.82 6.99 11.31
N VAL A 18 -6.76 6.15 10.90
CA VAL A 18 -6.45 4.86 10.30
C VAL A 18 -5.67 5.07 9.00
N LEU A 19 -6.11 6.00 8.17
CA LEU A 19 -5.41 6.32 6.92
C LEU A 19 -3.96 6.70 7.17
N ASN A 20 -3.72 7.56 8.15
CA ASN A 20 -2.37 7.99 8.50
C ASN A 20 -1.50 6.84 8.99
N LYS A 21 -2.07 5.95 9.79
CA LYS A 21 -1.33 4.80 10.30
C LYS A 21 -1.01 3.80 9.20
N VAL A 22 -2.00 3.52 8.35
CA VAL A 22 -1.81 2.61 7.21
C VAL A 22 -0.74 3.16 6.27
N PHE A 23 -0.78 4.45 5.98
CA PHE A 23 0.22 5.09 5.13
C PHE A 23 1.63 4.92 5.71
N LYS A 24 1.81 5.19 6.99
CA LYS A 24 3.12 5.06 7.64
C LYS A 24 3.63 3.64 7.64
N ILE A 25 2.74 2.68 7.89
CA ILE A 25 3.12 1.26 7.87
C ILE A 25 3.57 0.86 6.47
N CYS A 26 2.79 1.23 5.46
CA CYS A 26 3.15 0.91 4.08
C CYS A 26 4.48 1.53 3.68
N LYS A 27 4.73 2.78 4.07
CA LYS A 27 6.00 3.44 3.76
C LYS A 27 7.20 2.79 4.43
N LYS A 28 6.99 2.11 5.53
CA LYS A 28 8.06 1.41 6.23
C LYS A 28 8.57 0.21 5.42
N TYR A 29 7.69 -0.41 4.65
CA TYR A 29 8.01 -1.63 3.89
C TYR A 29 8.13 -1.41 2.40
N LEU A 30 7.42 -0.42 1.87
CA LEU A 30 7.21 -0.27 0.43
C LEU A 30 7.49 1.16 0.00
N THR A 31 7.53 1.35 -1.32
CA THR A 31 7.69 2.67 -1.93
C THR A 31 6.31 3.20 -2.34
N HIS A 32 6.01 4.42 -1.93
CA HIS A 32 4.76 5.08 -2.29
C HIS A 32 4.78 5.47 -3.77
N ILE A 33 3.74 5.06 -4.50
CA ILE A 33 3.62 5.35 -5.92
C ILE A 33 2.70 6.55 -6.14
N GLN A 34 1.47 6.44 -5.67
CA GLN A 34 0.51 7.53 -5.71
C GLN A 34 -0.67 7.17 -4.82
N ASN A 35 -1.33 8.18 -4.28
CA ASN A 35 -2.51 8.00 -3.42
C ASN A 35 -2.36 6.81 -2.48
N SER A 36 -3.11 5.75 -2.73
CA SER A 36 -3.12 4.55 -1.90
C SER A 36 -2.41 3.37 -2.54
N VAL A 37 -1.45 3.64 -3.43
CA VAL A 37 -0.73 2.60 -4.16
C VAL A 37 0.74 2.57 -3.74
N PHE A 38 1.21 1.39 -3.37
CA PHE A 38 2.59 1.16 -2.97
C PHE A 38 3.15 -0.05 -3.71
N GLU A 39 4.46 -0.09 -3.88
CA GLU A 39 5.12 -1.24 -4.51
C GLU A 39 6.47 -1.51 -3.86
N GLY A 40 6.97 -2.72 -4.05
CA GLY A 40 8.31 -3.06 -3.60
C GLY A 40 8.59 -4.55 -3.64
N GLU A 41 9.81 -4.90 -3.23
CA GLU A 41 10.25 -6.28 -3.08
C GLU A 41 10.20 -6.65 -1.62
N LEU A 42 9.47 -7.71 -1.30
CA LEU A 42 9.34 -8.19 0.07
C LEU A 42 9.55 -9.70 0.12
N SER A 43 10.18 -10.16 1.18
CA SER A 43 10.21 -11.59 1.48
C SER A 43 8.85 -12.00 2.02
N GLU A 44 8.58 -13.31 2.06
CA GLU A 44 7.34 -13.82 2.63
C GLU A 44 7.20 -13.40 4.11
N VAL A 45 8.32 -13.38 4.84
CA VAL A 45 8.31 -12.97 6.25
C VAL A 45 7.92 -11.49 6.37
N GLN A 46 8.45 -10.66 5.50
CA GLN A 46 8.10 -9.24 5.50
C GLN A 46 6.64 -9.01 5.15
N ILE A 47 6.11 -9.80 4.23
CA ILE A 47 4.69 -9.73 3.87
C ILE A 47 3.82 -10.07 5.08
N LEU A 48 4.20 -11.10 5.84
CA LEU A 48 3.47 -11.47 7.05
C LEU A 48 3.51 -10.37 8.10
N LYS A 49 4.68 -9.74 8.26
CA LYS A 49 4.82 -8.63 9.21
C LYS A 49 3.99 -7.43 8.81
N LEU A 50 4.02 -7.08 7.53
CA LEU A 50 3.22 -5.99 6.99
C LEU A 50 1.73 -6.25 7.23
N ASN A 51 1.28 -7.44 6.90
CA ASN A 51 -0.11 -7.84 7.10
C ASN A 51 -0.53 -7.71 8.56
N LYS A 52 0.31 -8.19 9.46
CA LYS A 52 0.03 -8.13 10.89
C LYS A 52 -0.10 -6.70 11.38
N GLU A 53 0.80 -5.83 10.97
CA GLU A 53 0.76 -4.43 11.39
C GLU A 53 -0.48 -3.72 10.84
N LEU A 54 -0.82 -3.97 9.58
CA LEU A 54 -2.00 -3.36 8.97
C LEU A 54 -3.28 -3.82 9.66
N ASN A 55 -3.35 -5.09 10.02
CA ASN A 55 -4.54 -5.64 10.66
C ASN A 55 -4.83 -5.04 12.04
N GLU A 56 -3.85 -4.40 12.66
CA GLU A 56 -4.08 -3.69 13.92
C GLU A 56 -4.91 -2.42 13.71
N TRP A 57 -4.98 -1.91 12.50
CA TRP A 57 -5.65 -0.65 12.21
C TRP A 57 -6.85 -0.77 11.28
N ILE A 58 -6.81 -1.72 10.35
CA ILE A 58 -7.87 -1.89 9.36
C ILE A 58 -9.16 -2.36 10.02
N ARG A 59 -10.25 -1.71 9.66
CA ARG A 59 -11.59 -2.10 10.07
C ARG A 59 -12.16 -2.95 8.95
N LYS A 60 -12.37 -4.24 9.20
CA LYS A 60 -12.72 -5.21 8.16
C LYS A 60 -14.06 -4.95 7.47
N ASP A 61 -14.94 -4.25 8.13
CA ASP A 61 -16.25 -3.89 7.58
C ASP A 61 -16.24 -2.55 6.85
N LEU A 62 -15.18 -1.77 6.98
CA LEU A 62 -15.11 -0.42 6.40
C LEU A 62 -13.97 -0.26 5.40
N ASP A 63 -12.86 -0.97 5.59
CA ASP A 63 -11.64 -0.76 4.83
C ASP A 63 -11.28 -1.97 3.99
N SER A 64 -10.55 -1.75 2.91
CA SER A 64 -10.03 -2.85 2.10
C SER A 64 -8.56 -2.63 1.79
N VAL A 65 -7.81 -3.72 1.69
CA VAL A 65 -6.43 -3.73 1.25
C VAL A 65 -6.25 -4.89 0.29
N ILE A 66 -5.67 -4.61 -0.86
CA ILE A 66 -5.41 -5.63 -1.87
C ILE A 66 -3.91 -5.71 -2.06
N LEU A 67 -3.37 -6.91 -2.01
CA LEU A 67 -1.96 -7.16 -2.28
C LEU A 67 -1.85 -8.04 -3.51
N PHE A 68 -1.22 -7.49 -4.54
CA PHE A 68 -0.88 -8.26 -5.74
C PHE A 68 0.56 -8.75 -5.58
N LYS A 69 0.79 -10.04 -5.77
CA LYS A 69 2.11 -10.64 -5.62
C LYS A 69 2.55 -11.29 -6.91
N SER A 70 3.85 -11.14 -7.21
CA SER A 70 4.47 -11.82 -8.32
C SER A 70 5.86 -12.29 -7.89
N ARG A 71 6.25 -13.48 -8.30
CA ARG A 71 7.58 -14.00 -8.00
C ARG A 71 8.66 -13.17 -8.67
N ASN A 72 8.31 -12.52 -9.78
CA ASN A 72 9.27 -11.84 -10.62
C ASN A 72 8.62 -10.62 -11.23
N ASN A 73 9.24 -9.45 -11.06
CA ASN A 73 8.71 -8.20 -11.60
C ASN A 73 8.65 -8.17 -13.12
N ARG A 74 9.29 -9.14 -13.81
CA ARG A 74 9.18 -9.26 -15.26
C ARG A 74 7.77 -9.56 -15.73
N TRP A 75 6.94 -10.13 -14.85
CA TRP A 75 5.57 -10.50 -15.18
C TRP A 75 4.57 -9.41 -14.84
N MET A 76 5.05 -8.33 -14.25
CA MET A 76 4.17 -7.24 -13.83
C MET A 76 4.79 -5.94 -14.33
N LYS A 77 4.17 -5.37 -15.35
CA LYS A 77 4.61 -4.07 -15.86
C LYS A 77 3.79 -2.97 -15.25
N LYS A 78 4.47 -1.91 -14.87
CA LYS A 78 3.85 -0.70 -14.39
C LYS A 78 4.06 0.38 -15.43
N GLU A 79 2.98 1.01 -15.87
CA GLU A 79 3.04 2.13 -16.78
C GLU A 79 2.40 3.34 -16.10
N MET A 80 3.09 4.46 -16.16
CA MET A 80 2.57 5.71 -15.62
C MET A 80 2.01 6.53 -16.78
N TRP A 81 0.70 6.66 -16.79
CA TRP A 81 -0.02 7.38 -17.83
C TRP A 81 -0.38 8.75 -17.28
N GLY A 82 0.31 9.76 -17.68
CA GLY A 82 0.12 11.08 -17.16
C GLY A 82 1.36 11.49 -16.40
N LYS A 83 1.19 12.32 -15.39
CA LYS A 83 2.31 12.85 -14.65
C LYS A 83 3.01 11.78 -13.83
N ASN A 84 4.27 11.53 -14.17
CA ASN A 84 5.12 10.64 -13.40
C ASN A 84 6.05 11.52 -12.58
N ASP A 85 5.74 11.62 -11.31
CA ASP A 85 6.36 12.60 -10.44
C ASP A 85 6.87 11.91 -9.19
N ASP A 86 8.18 12.02 -8.96
CA ASP A 86 8.77 11.50 -7.73
C ASP A 86 8.25 12.23 -6.50
N ALA A 87 7.66 13.38 -6.69
CA ALA A 87 7.03 14.14 -5.63
C ALA A 87 5.56 13.75 -5.49
N THR A 88 5.29 12.45 -5.41
CA THR A 88 3.93 11.94 -5.25
C THR A 88 3.26 12.47 -3.99
N ASP A 89 4.03 13.01 -3.08
CA ASP A 89 3.51 13.62 -1.87
C ASP A 89 2.55 14.77 -2.16
N ASN A 90 2.66 15.36 -3.36
CA ASN A 90 1.79 16.45 -3.78
C ASN A 90 0.41 15.98 -4.24
N PHE A 91 0.24 14.67 -4.35
CA PHE A 91 -1.01 14.07 -4.84
C PHE A 91 -1.59 13.16 -3.77
N ILE A 92 -2.17 13.71 -2.82
CA ILE A 92 -2.70 12.92 -1.71
C ILE A 92 -4.15 12.53 -1.92
#